data_217939ff1a910388787916a228d1d76d
#
_entry.id   217939ff1a910388787916a228d1d76d
#
_cell.length_a   1.000
_cell.length_b   1.000
_cell.length_c   1.000
_cell.angle_alpha   90.00
_cell.angle_beta   90.00
_cell.angle_gamma   90.00
#
_symmetry.space_group_name_H-M   'P 1'
#
loop_
_entity.id
_entity.type
_entity.pdbx_description
1 polymer ?
#
loop_
_entity_poly.entity_id
_entity_poly.type
_entity_poly.pdbx_seq_one_letter_code
_entity_poly.pdbx_strand_id
1 'polypeptide(L)'
;MAYSIKTFTQIKNLITQEIRNSTGLTVTDGSDAAIRAEGTAAVVEGLYQHQTYIQKQLFIATADEPFLYIHANEMGLPRLGGTKAAGSVKAISNIDLTLAAGTQLTNGQGYYWQVTVDAELKANTQTTITVAAEQVGASWNVDSGKLLFVSPPAGLSSDATVISVGGG
;
A
#
# COMPACT_ATOMS: atom_id res chain seq x y z
N MET A 1 -5.02 33.26 17.30
CA MET A 1 -4.47 33.84 16.04
C MET A 1 -3.73 32.76 15.29
N ALA A 2 -4.02 32.58 14.02
CA ALA A 2 -3.21 31.69 13.20
C ALA A 2 -1.84 32.34 12.93
N TYR A 3 -0.75 31.62 13.14
CA TYR A 3 0.59 32.08 12.80
C TYR A 3 0.72 32.12 11.26
N SER A 4 1.08 33.29 10.72
CA SER A 4 1.31 33.44 9.28
C SER A 4 2.75 33.06 8.95
N ILE A 5 2.91 32.00 8.16
CA ILE A 5 4.22 31.57 7.66
C ILE A 5 4.70 32.60 6.62
N LYS A 6 5.93 33.09 6.77
CA LYS A 6 6.50 34.04 5.85
C LYS A 6 7.09 33.36 4.64
N THR A 7 6.85 33.94 3.47
CA THR A 7 7.42 33.49 2.20
C THR A 7 8.87 33.95 2.06
N PHE A 8 9.62 33.34 1.14
CA PHE A 8 10.99 33.74 0.77
C PHE A 8 11.13 35.25 0.59
N THR A 9 10.25 35.87 -0.20
CA THR A 9 10.29 37.30 -0.47
C THR A 9 10.08 38.15 0.80
N GLN A 10 9.16 37.73 1.67
CA GLN A 10 8.93 38.43 2.93
C GLN A 10 10.12 38.33 3.87
N ILE A 11 10.76 37.15 3.94
CA ILE A 11 11.95 36.94 4.77
C ILE A 11 13.13 37.74 4.21
N LYS A 12 13.38 37.67 2.88
CA LYS A 12 14.43 38.48 2.21
C LYS A 12 14.25 39.97 2.53
N ASN A 13 13.02 40.49 2.38
CA ASN A 13 12.73 41.92 2.62
C ASN A 13 12.95 42.30 4.08
N LEU A 14 12.61 41.44 5.04
CA LEU A 14 12.91 41.70 6.45
C LEU A 14 14.42 41.80 6.72
N ILE A 15 15.21 40.86 6.18
CA ILE A 15 16.65 40.83 6.35
C ILE A 15 17.27 42.06 5.72
N THR A 16 16.91 42.43 4.49
CA THR A 16 17.44 43.58 3.79
C THR A 16 17.07 44.90 4.49
N GLN A 17 15.85 44.97 5.05
CA GLN A 17 15.42 46.11 5.81
C GLN A 17 16.19 46.26 7.12
N GLU A 18 16.48 45.16 7.81
CA GLU A 18 17.28 45.17 9.04
C GLU A 18 18.71 45.55 8.78
N ILE A 19 19.33 45.07 7.69
CA ILE A 19 20.66 45.53 7.26
C ILE A 19 20.67 47.06 7.03
N ARG A 20 19.65 47.58 6.33
CA ARG A 20 19.50 49.02 6.07
C ARG A 20 19.34 49.80 7.37
N ASN A 21 18.50 49.32 8.28
CA ASN A 21 18.29 50.00 9.57
C ASN A 21 19.55 50.04 10.43
N SER A 22 20.30 48.93 10.45
CA SER A 22 21.49 48.79 11.29
C SER A 22 22.72 49.49 10.71
N THR A 23 22.84 49.58 9.38
CA THR A 23 24.06 50.12 8.72
C THR A 23 23.88 51.46 8.03
N GLY A 24 22.62 51.87 7.76
CA GLY A 24 22.28 53.01 6.92
C GLY A 24 22.56 52.83 5.43
N LEU A 25 23.03 51.62 5.02
CA LEU A 25 23.37 51.32 3.63
C LEU A 25 22.16 50.83 2.84
N THR A 26 22.08 51.23 1.58
CA THR A 26 21.08 50.66 0.66
C THR A 26 21.59 49.35 0.11
N VAL A 27 20.81 48.26 0.31
CA VAL A 27 21.10 46.96 -0.26
C VAL A 27 20.57 46.93 -1.70
N THR A 28 21.50 46.92 -2.66
CA THR A 28 21.15 46.80 -4.09
C THR A 28 21.13 45.34 -4.53
N ASP A 29 20.31 44.99 -5.52
CA ASP A 29 20.27 43.66 -6.08
C ASP A 29 21.65 43.24 -6.62
N GLY A 30 22.06 41.99 -6.37
CA GLY A 30 23.38 41.46 -6.75
C GLY A 30 24.54 41.89 -5.81
N SER A 31 24.31 42.72 -4.79
CA SER A 31 25.34 43.01 -3.77
C SER A 31 25.57 41.75 -2.88
N ASP A 32 26.76 41.70 -2.25
CA ASP A 32 27.07 40.63 -1.29
C ASP A 32 26.02 40.52 -0.17
N ALA A 33 25.54 41.66 0.32
CA ALA A 33 24.48 41.72 1.32
C ALA A 33 23.14 41.15 0.79
N ALA A 34 22.79 41.42 -0.47
CA ALA A 34 21.59 40.88 -1.09
C ALA A 34 21.71 39.36 -1.28
N ILE A 35 22.83 38.84 -1.76
CA ILE A 35 23.08 37.39 -1.97
C ILE A 35 23.00 36.64 -0.63
N ARG A 36 23.58 37.18 0.42
CA ARG A 36 23.50 36.58 1.77
C ARG A 36 22.10 36.62 2.34
N ALA A 37 21.34 37.70 2.11
CA ALA A 37 19.93 37.77 2.51
C ALA A 37 19.07 36.75 1.79
N GLU A 38 19.32 36.56 0.49
CA GLU A 38 18.63 35.55 -0.31
C GLU A 38 18.95 34.12 0.16
N GLY A 39 20.23 33.80 0.37
CA GLY A 39 20.64 32.49 0.89
C GLY A 39 20.03 32.19 2.27
N THR A 40 20.04 33.17 3.18
CA THR A 40 19.42 33.02 4.49
C THR A 40 17.91 32.87 4.39
N ALA A 41 17.25 33.65 3.53
CA ALA A 41 15.81 33.60 3.34
C ALA A 41 15.36 32.22 2.79
N ALA A 42 16.14 31.62 1.87
CA ALA A 42 15.87 30.30 1.33
C ALA A 42 15.94 29.20 2.41
N VAL A 43 16.96 29.25 3.25
CA VAL A 43 17.11 28.28 4.37
C VAL A 43 15.96 28.43 5.38
N VAL A 44 15.61 29.66 5.75
CA VAL A 44 14.54 29.93 6.72
C VAL A 44 13.17 29.51 6.16
N GLU A 45 12.90 29.75 4.88
CA GLU A 45 11.67 29.26 4.23
C GLU A 45 11.61 27.74 4.25
N GLY A 46 12.71 27.04 3.96
CA GLY A 46 12.80 25.59 4.07
C GLY A 46 12.50 25.08 5.49
N LEU A 47 12.97 25.78 6.51
CA LEU A 47 12.64 25.47 7.91
C LEU A 47 11.14 25.64 8.21
N TYR A 48 10.49 26.69 7.70
CA TYR A 48 9.05 26.88 7.86
C TYR A 48 8.26 25.78 7.16
N GLN A 49 8.67 25.37 5.95
CA GLN A 49 8.03 24.25 5.24
C GLN A 49 8.16 22.94 6.03
N HIS A 50 9.34 22.66 6.58
CA HIS A 50 9.57 21.49 7.42
C HIS A 50 8.73 21.53 8.71
N GLN A 51 8.61 22.68 9.36
CA GLN A 51 7.73 22.83 10.53
C GLN A 51 6.26 22.57 10.17
N THR A 52 5.80 23.06 9.01
CA THR A 52 4.44 22.79 8.52
C THR A 52 4.22 21.29 8.27
N TYR A 53 5.23 20.62 7.71
CA TYR A 53 5.18 19.17 7.52
C TYR A 53 5.07 18.44 8.87
N ILE A 54 5.90 18.80 9.85
CA ILE A 54 5.83 18.21 11.20
C ILE A 54 4.45 18.46 11.82
N GLN A 55 3.93 19.69 11.75
CA GLN A 55 2.63 20.03 12.28
C GLN A 55 1.50 19.18 11.66
N LYS A 56 1.59 18.93 10.36
CA LYS A 56 0.65 18.05 9.64
C LYS A 56 0.66 16.62 10.21
N GLN A 57 1.83 16.11 10.60
CA GLN A 57 1.96 14.75 11.13
C GLN A 57 1.48 14.59 12.59
N LEU A 58 1.32 15.67 13.34
CA LEU A 58 0.87 15.64 14.73
C LEU A 58 -0.61 15.25 14.89
N PHE A 59 -1.41 15.44 13.87
CA PHE A 59 -2.85 15.21 13.94
C PHE A 59 -3.28 14.07 13.02
N ILE A 60 -4.02 13.11 13.55
CA ILE A 60 -4.52 11.95 12.82
C ILE A 60 -5.27 12.35 11.53
N ALA A 61 -6.05 13.45 11.58
CA ALA A 61 -6.83 13.92 10.42
C ALA A 61 -5.96 14.41 9.25
N THR A 62 -4.70 14.74 9.47
CA THR A 62 -3.81 15.35 8.47
C THR A 62 -2.52 14.57 8.26
N ALA A 63 -2.22 13.59 9.10
CA ALA A 63 -1.01 12.79 9.04
C ALA A 63 -0.96 11.92 7.77
N ASP A 64 0.25 11.74 7.24
CA ASP A 64 0.52 10.83 6.15
C ASP A 64 0.52 9.37 6.67
N GLU A 65 0.28 8.40 5.78
CA GLU A 65 0.08 6.99 6.12
C GLU A 65 1.11 6.40 7.11
N PRO A 66 2.44 6.62 6.97
CA PRO A 66 3.41 6.09 7.92
C PRO A 66 3.19 6.60 9.35
N PHE A 67 2.81 7.87 9.51
CA PHE A 67 2.54 8.47 10.81
C PHE A 67 1.19 8.02 11.39
N LEU A 68 0.21 7.74 10.52
CA LEU A 68 -1.07 7.16 10.96
C LEU A 68 -0.85 5.79 11.62
N TYR A 69 0.09 4.97 11.12
CA TYR A 69 0.43 3.71 11.77
C TYR A 69 1.06 3.92 13.16
N ILE A 70 1.87 4.97 13.33
CA ILE A 70 2.45 5.31 14.63
C ILE A 70 1.33 5.71 15.59
N HIS A 71 0.46 6.64 15.19
CA HIS A 71 -0.69 7.06 16.00
C HIS A 71 -1.63 5.90 16.35
N ALA A 72 -1.91 5.03 15.38
CA ALA A 72 -2.74 3.85 15.60
C ALA A 72 -2.12 2.89 16.64
N ASN A 73 -0.81 2.66 16.54
CA ASN A 73 -0.09 1.81 17.48
C ASN A 73 -0.08 2.41 18.90
N GLU A 74 0.07 3.73 19.04
CA GLU A 74 -0.02 4.43 20.33
C GLU A 74 -1.40 4.30 20.97
N MET A 75 -2.46 4.19 20.15
CA MET A 75 -3.83 3.95 20.60
C MET A 75 -4.15 2.47 20.85
N GLY A 76 -3.19 1.57 20.68
CA GLY A 76 -3.42 0.12 20.79
C GLY A 76 -4.21 -0.48 19.61
N LEU A 77 -4.25 0.19 18.46
CA LEU A 77 -4.93 -0.24 17.24
C LEU A 77 -3.88 -0.55 16.14
N PRO A 78 -3.10 -1.63 16.28
CA PRO A 78 -2.10 -1.97 15.29
C PRO A 78 -2.77 -2.32 13.95
N ARG A 79 -2.04 -2.12 12.85
CA ARG A 79 -2.50 -2.54 11.54
C ARG A 79 -2.86 -4.03 11.54
N LEU A 80 -4.02 -4.36 11.04
CA LEU A 80 -4.40 -5.76 10.84
C LEU A 80 -3.47 -6.40 9.81
N GLY A 81 -3.01 -7.61 10.11
CA GLY A 81 -2.26 -8.42 9.14
C GLY A 81 -3.12 -8.73 7.91
N GLY A 82 -2.47 -8.94 6.77
CA GLY A 82 -3.18 -9.42 5.59
C GLY A 82 -3.79 -10.80 5.83
N THR A 83 -4.90 -11.08 5.16
CA THR A 83 -5.56 -12.38 5.14
C THR A 83 -5.21 -13.12 3.84
N LYS A 84 -5.36 -14.45 3.84
CA LYS A 84 -5.23 -15.27 2.64
C LYS A 84 -6.57 -15.27 1.90
N ALA A 85 -6.52 -15.08 0.58
CA ALA A 85 -7.70 -15.26 -0.24
C ALA A 85 -8.18 -16.71 -0.14
N ALA A 86 -9.44 -16.90 0.15
CA ALA A 86 -10.06 -18.22 0.23
C ALA A 86 -11.39 -18.22 -0.52
N GLY A 87 -11.80 -19.40 -0.97
CA GLY A 87 -13.05 -19.49 -1.72
C GLY A 87 -13.28 -20.86 -2.32
N SER A 88 -14.02 -20.88 -3.42
CA SER A 88 -14.47 -22.10 -4.05
C SER A 88 -14.23 -22.10 -5.54
N VAL A 89 -13.85 -23.26 -6.06
CA VAL A 89 -13.73 -23.53 -7.50
C VAL A 89 -14.48 -24.80 -7.85
N LYS A 90 -14.92 -24.92 -9.10
CA LYS A 90 -15.55 -26.15 -9.63
C LYS A 90 -14.54 -26.99 -10.39
N ALA A 91 -14.39 -28.25 -10.01
CA ALA A 91 -13.58 -29.22 -10.70
C ALA A 91 -14.45 -30.31 -11.27
N ILE A 92 -14.01 -30.99 -12.33
CA ILE A 92 -14.66 -32.14 -12.94
C ILE A 92 -13.66 -33.26 -13.13
N SER A 93 -14.09 -34.47 -12.88
CA SER A 93 -13.32 -35.70 -13.14
C SER A 93 -14.11 -36.65 -14.03
N ASN A 94 -13.42 -37.47 -14.82
CA ASN A 94 -14.04 -38.53 -15.64
C ASN A 94 -14.16 -39.88 -14.89
N ILE A 95 -13.60 -39.95 -13.68
CA ILE A 95 -13.69 -41.12 -12.77
C ILE A 95 -14.03 -40.63 -11.35
N ASP A 96 -14.54 -41.58 -10.55
CA ASP A 96 -14.66 -41.31 -9.10
C ASP A 96 -13.26 -41.23 -8.48
N LEU A 97 -12.95 -40.11 -7.82
CA LEU A 97 -11.68 -39.94 -7.14
C LEU A 97 -11.81 -39.02 -5.92
N THR A 98 -10.91 -39.17 -4.98
CA THR A 98 -10.75 -38.24 -3.85
C THR A 98 -9.60 -37.32 -4.14
N LEU A 99 -9.86 -36.00 -4.19
CA LEU A 99 -8.85 -34.97 -4.32
C LEU A 99 -8.37 -34.63 -2.94
N ALA A 100 -7.08 -34.85 -2.67
CA ALA A 100 -6.48 -34.59 -1.37
C ALA A 100 -6.32 -33.11 -1.10
N ALA A 101 -6.48 -32.73 0.15
CA ALA A 101 -6.06 -31.42 0.68
C ALA A 101 -4.57 -31.18 0.38
N GLY A 102 -4.18 -29.92 0.12
CA GLY A 102 -2.83 -29.57 -0.31
C GLY A 102 -2.58 -29.70 -1.81
N THR A 103 -3.52 -30.23 -2.61
CA THR A 103 -3.40 -30.18 -4.08
C THR A 103 -3.32 -28.75 -4.56
N GLN A 104 -2.28 -28.44 -5.35
CA GLN A 104 -2.00 -27.07 -5.78
C GLN A 104 -2.69 -26.71 -7.10
N LEU A 105 -3.18 -25.48 -7.15
CA LEU A 105 -3.69 -24.82 -8.33
C LEU A 105 -2.88 -23.55 -8.60
N THR A 106 -2.83 -23.11 -9.86
CA THR A 106 -2.15 -21.89 -10.27
C THR A 106 -2.94 -21.16 -11.35
N ASN A 107 -2.73 -19.84 -11.44
CA ASN A 107 -3.19 -19.04 -12.59
C ASN A 107 -2.17 -18.94 -13.72
N GLY A 108 -1.01 -19.60 -13.59
CA GLY A 108 0.09 -19.54 -14.57
C GLY A 108 0.96 -18.26 -14.48
N GLN A 109 0.66 -17.37 -13.54
CA GLN A 109 1.38 -16.09 -13.34
C GLN A 109 2.19 -16.05 -12.04
N GLY A 110 2.47 -17.20 -11.45
CA GLY A 110 3.22 -17.33 -10.20
C GLY A 110 2.39 -17.26 -8.93
N TYR A 111 1.06 -17.26 -9.04
CA TYR A 111 0.16 -17.33 -7.90
C TYR A 111 -0.35 -18.76 -7.72
N TYR A 112 -0.35 -19.25 -6.48
CA TYR A 112 -0.73 -20.62 -6.14
C TYR A 112 -1.77 -20.65 -5.04
N TRP A 113 -2.73 -21.56 -5.19
CA TRP A 113 -3.76 -21.89 -4.21
C TRP A 113 -3.68 -23.36 -3.88
N GLN A 114 -4.15 -23.75 -2.72
CA GLN A 114 -4.18 -25.13 -2.26
C GLN A 114 -5.61 -25.53 -1.89
N VAL A 115 -5.97 -26.74 -2.23
CA VAL A 115 -7.21 -27.36 -1.74
C VAL A 115 -7.14 -27.47 -0.23
N THR A 116 -8.17 -26.98 0.48
CA THR A 116 -8.13 -26.89 1.95
C THR A 116 -8.62 -28.17 2.63
N VAL A 117 -9.52 -28.92 2.00
CA VAL A 117 -10.15 -30.13 2.56
C VAL A 117 -10.26 -31.18 1.46
N ASP A 118 -10.11 -32.47 1.82
CA ASP A 118 -10.31 -33.56 0.90
C ASP A 118 -11.71 -33.47 0.28
N ALA A 119 -11.79 -33.65 -1.02
CA ALA A 119 -13.04 -33.58 -1.76
C ALA A 119 -13.29 -34.87 -2.60
N GLU A 120 -14.45 -35.46 -2.44
CA GLU A 120 -14.88 -36.59 -3.27
C GLU A 120 -15.48 -36.05 -4.57
N LEU A 121 -14.87 -36.39 -5.69
CA LEU A 121 -15.36 -36.09 -7.03
C LEU A 121 -16.02 -37.32 -7.62
N LYS A 122 -17.23 -37.14 -8.09
CA LYS A 122 -17.96 -38.19 -8.85
C LYS A 122 -17.71 -38.03 -10.34
N ALA A 123 -17.62 -39.17 -11.03
CA ALA A 123 -17.38 -39.19 -12.47
C ALA A 123 -18.37 -38.31 -13.23
N ASN A 124 -17.84 -37.47 -14.12
CA ASN A 124 -18.60 -36.58 -15.02
C ASN A 124 -19.53 -35.58 -14.29
N THR A 125 -19.27 -35.32 -13.00
CA THR A 125 -20.05 -34.37 -12.20
C THR A 125 -19.15 -33.21 -11.76
N GLN A 126 -19.65 -31.97 -11.92
CA GLN A 126 -18.95 -30.79 -11.37
C GLN A 126 -19.08 -30.79 -9.87
N THR A 127 -17.95 -30.83 -9.18
CA THR A 127 -17.88 -30.78 -7.73
C THR A 127 -17.22 -29.45 -7.29
N THR A 128 -17.80 -28.82 -6.29
CA THR A 128 -17.25 -27.62 -5.68
C THR A 128 -16.18 -28.00 -4.66
N ILE A 129 -15.00 -27.48 -4.80
CA ILE A 129 -13.87 -27.66 -3.88
C ILE A 129 -13.46 -26.32 -3.28
N THR A 130 -13.03 -26.34 -2.03
CA THR A 130 -12.55 -25.15 -1.32
C THR A 130 -11.05 -25.00 -1.48
N VAL A 131 -10.62 -23.77 -1.74
CA VAL A 131 -9.22 -23.42 -1.94
C VAL A 131 -8.82 -22.23 -1.11
N ALA A 132 -7.55 -22.16 -0.74
CA ALA A 132 -6.96 -20.99 -0.08
C ALA A 132 -5.63 -20.62 -0.74
N ALA A 133 -5.36 -19.34 -0.82
CA ALA A 133 -4.12 -18.83 -1.36
C ALA A 133 -2.91 -19.24 -0.50
N GLU A 134 -1.76 -19.38 -1.13
CA GLU A 134 -0.51 -19.72 -0.43
C GLU A 134 -0.03 -18.56 0.43
N GLN A 135 -0.19 -17.32 -0.06
CA GLN A 135 0.24 -16.11 0.65
C GLN A 135 -0.93 -15.16 0.91
N VAL A 136 -0.69 -14.16 1.74
CA VAL A 136 -1.65 -13.12 2.09
C VAL A 136 -1.64 -11.98 1.06
N GLY A 137 -2.78 -11.33 0.88
CA GLY A 137 -2.90 -10.11 0.11
C GLY A 137 -3.94 -10.14 -1.00
N ALA A 138 -4.45 -8.97 -1.33
CA ALA A 138 -5.53 -8.77 -2.29
C ALA A 138 -5.19 -9.19 -3.74
N SER A 139 -3.91 -9.27 -4.09
CA SER A 139 -3.46 -9.77 -5.41
C SER A 139 -3.77 -11.25 -5.65
N TRP A 140 -4.13 -11.99 -4.59
CA TRP A 140 -4.52 -13.39 -4.63
C TRP A 140 -6.03 -13.59 -4.81
N ASN A 141 -6.80 -12.52 -4.84
CA ASN A 141 -8.23 -12.57 -5.10
C ASN A 141 -8.49 -12.88 -6.58
N VAL A 142 -9.43 -13.79 -6.84
CA VAL A 142 -9.85 -14.17 -8.20
C VAL A 142 -11.36 -14.23 -8.22
N ASP A 143 -12.00 -13.31 -8.91
CA ASP A 143 -13.46 -13.22 -8.98
C ASP A 143 -14.05 -14.15 -10.03
N SER A 144 -13.30 -14.47 -11.08
CA SER A 144 -13.76 -15.31 -12.19
C SER A 144 -12.59 -15.87 -13.00
N GLY A 145 -12.86 -16.85 -13.83
CA GLY A 145 -11.88 -17.45 -14.72
C GLY A 145 -11.57 -18.91 -14.38
N LYS A 146 -10.37 -19.35 -14.71
CA LYS A 146 -9.93 -20.73 -14.49
C LYS A 146 -8.60 -20.75 -13.74
N LEU A 147 -8.47 -21.72 -12.83
CA LEU A 147 -7.20 -22.11 -12.23
C LEU A 147 -6.80 -23.47 -12.78
N LEU A 148 -5.51 -23.67 -12.92
CA LEU A 148 -4.93 -24.91 -13.43
C LEU A 148 -4.38 -25.76 -12.29
N PHE A 149 -4.65 -27.03 -12.26
CA PHE A 149 -3.99 -27.96 -11.34
C PHE A 149 -2.51 -28.12 -11.74
N VAL A 150 -1.60 -27.94 -10.80
CA VAL A 150 -0.15 -28.07 -11.05
C VAL A 150 0.21 -29.52 -11.38
N SER A 151 -0.42 -30.47 -10.68
CA SER A 151 -0.22 -31.92 -10.89
C SER A 151 -1.56 -32.63 -10.71
N PRO A 152 -2.43 -32.62 -11.76
CA PRO A 152 -3.72 -33.27 -11.65
C PRO A 152 -3.57 -34.79 -11.56
N PRO A 153 -4.26 -35.47 -10.62
CA PRO A 153 -4.32 -36.90 -10.62
C PRO A 153 -5.03 -37.43 -11.88
N ALA A 154 -4.76 -38.69 -12.23
CA ALA A 154 -5.35 -39.31 -13.42
C ALA A 154 -6.88 -39.24 -13.35
N GLY A 155 -7.49 -38.76 -14.43
CA GLY A 155 -8.94 -38.61 -14.53
C GLY A 155 -9.48 -37.24 -14.12
N LEU A 156 -8.70 -36.40 -13.43
CA LEU A 156 -9.09 -35.05 -13.13
C LEU A 156 -8.84 -34.11 -14.34
N SER A 157 -9.78 -33.24 -14.65
CA SER A 157 -9.54 -32.15 -15.62
C SER A 157 -8.38 -31.28 -15.15
N SER A 158 -7.55 -30.82 -16.08
CA SER A 158 -6.41 -29.92 -15.75
C SER A 158 -6.82 -28.56 -15.24
N ASP A 159 -8.07 -28.15 -15.44
CA ASP A 159 -8.61 -26.87 -15.08
C ASP A 159 -9.78 -26.94 -14.10
N ALA A 160 -9.88 -25.94 -13.25
CA ALA A 160 -11.02 -25.71 -12.37
C ALA A 160 -11.59 -24.31 -12.63
N THR A 161 -12.91 -24.20 -12.68
CA THR A 161 -13.59 -22.91 -12.89
C THR A 161 -13.78 -22.21 -11.54
N VAL A 162 -13.32 -20.98 -11.46
CA VAL A 162 -13.46 -20.15 -10.24
C VAL A 162 -14.93 -19.76 -10.05
N ILE A 163 -15.45 -19.97 -8.84
CA ILE A 163 -16.74 -19.43 -8.41
C ILE A 163 -16.51 -18.05 -7.77
N SER A 164 -15.69 -18.02 -6.75
CA SER A 164 -15.23 -16.82 -6.07
C SER A 164 -14.08 -17.19 -5.13
N VAL A 165 -12.99 -16.46 -5.18
CA VAL A 165 -11.85 -16.58 -4.27
C VAL A 165 -11.46 -15.17 -3.83
N GLY A 166 -11.69 -14.85 -2.56
CA GLY A 166 -11.51 -13.49 -2.07
C GLY A 166 -11.16 -13.42 -0.59
N GLY A 167 -11.12 -12.19 -0.06
CA GLY A 167 -10.79 -11.94 1.33
C GLY A 167 -9.29 -11.88 1.62
N GLY A 168 -8.48 -11.77 0.57
CA GLY A 168 -7.04 -11.55 0.69
C GLY A 168 -6.67 -10.08 0.86
#